data_b7e8dbd19b267e9855409939503b1be1
#
_entry.id   b7e8dbd19b267e9855409939503b1be1
#
_cell.length_a   1.000
_cell.length_b   1.000
_cell.length_c   1.000
_cell.angle_alpha   90.00
_cell.angle_beta   90.00
_cell.angle_gamma   90.00
#
_symmetry.space_group_name_H-M   'P 1'
#
loop_
_entity.id
_entity.type
_entity.pdbx_description
1 polymer ?
#
loop_
_entity_poly.entity_id
_entity_poly.type
_entity_poly.pdbx_seq_one_letter_code
_entity_poly.pdbx_strand_id
1 'polypeptide(L)'
;MKKLIIIGGYGNGTVVQSTIEDINSVQKEWELLGFLNDNEKQKINGYEVLGVIDKKTVMSYLKDKDVFFFYSLISVKLNHKYLNKLHDLNIPNDRFATIIHPTAVISKSAKIGFGVCIQPFVSVGPNTIIGNFIHIFAQALIGHGSALENYSYIANNACVGADVSLKEGAYLGTNATTLEHVTLGKWCVIGIGSVVIADVADFSKVVGNPARVIGTTL
;
A
#
# COMPACT_ATOMS: atom_id res chain seq x y z
N MET A 1 -11.16 1.19 -21.51
CA MET A 1 -10.08 1.60 -20.59
C MET A 1 -10.72 1.88 -19.26
N LYS A 2 -10.21 1.29 -18.17
CA LYS A 2 -10.72 1.51 -16.82
C LYS A 2 -10.40 2.94 -16.37
N LYS A 3 -11.36 3.60 -15.72
CA LYS A 3 -11.20 4.95 -15.17
C LYS A 3 -10.76 4.87 -13.73
N LEU A 4 -9.80 5.69 -13.30
CA LEU A 4 -9.28 5.66 -11.94
C LEU A 4 -9.44 7.02 -11.26
N ILE A 5 -9.84 7.00 -10.02
CA ILE A 5 -9.82 8.14 -9.10
C ILE A 5 -8.94 7.79 -7.91
N ILE A 6 -7.93 8.62 -7.63
CA ILE A 6 -7.07 8.45 -6.46
C ILE A 6 -7.66 9.22 -5.28
N ILE A 7 -7.92 8.52 -4.18
CA ILE A 7 -8.36 9.11 -2.91
C ILE A 7 -7.13 9.45 -2.08
N GLY A 8 -6.80 10.74 -1.98
CA GLY A 8 -5.60 11.25 -1.35
C GLY A 8 -4.98 12.37 -2.20
N GLY A 9 -3.66 12.56 -2.10
CA GLY A 9 -2.98 13.65 -2.80
C GLY A 9 -1.47 13.47 -2.84
N TYR A 10 -0.73 14.54 -2.57
CA TYR A 10 0.73 14.51 -2.53
C TYR A 10 1.26 13.41 -1.61
N GLY A 11 2.43 12.86 -1.94
CA GLY A 11 2.98 11.65 -1.32
C GLY A 11 2.45 10.39 -1.99
N ASN A 12 1.83 9.47 -1.25
CA ASN A 12 1.42 8.17 -1.80
C ASN A 12 0.49 8.28 -3.02
N GLY A 13 -0.38 9.28 -3.06
CA GLY A 13 -1.27 9.48 -4.21
C GLY A 13 -0.51 9.82 -5.50
N THR A 14 0.50 10.68 -5.42
CA THR A 14 1.35 11.02 -6.58
C THR A 14 2.32 9.89 -6.96
N VAL A 15 2.70 9.04 -6.00
CA VAL A 15 3.45 7.81 -6.28
C VAL A 15 2.59 6.85 -7.12
N VAL A 16 1.33 6.66 -6.76
CA VAL A 16 0.39 5.83 -7.54
C VAL A 16 0.14 6.43 -8.92
N GLN A 17 -0.03 7.76 -9.02
CA GLN A 17 -0.14 8.46 -10.30
C GLN A 17 1.03 8.11 -11.22
N SER A 18 2.27 8.27 -10.75
CA SER A 18 3.46 7.94 -11.54
C SER A 18 3.47 6.48 -11.99
N THR A 19 3.08 5.56 -11.12
CA THR A 19 2.98 4.12 -11.49
C THR A 19 1.98 3.89 -12.62
N ILE A 20 0.85 4.62 -12.62
CA ILE A 20 -0.15 4.55 -13.69
C ILE A 20 0.40 5.11 -15.01
N GLU A 21 1.15 6.20 -14.95
CA GLU A 21 1.81 6.78 -16.13
C GLU A 21 2.81 5.78 -16.73
N ASP A 22 3.59 5.08 -15.89
CA ASP A 22 4.52 4.05 -16.32
C ASP A 22 3.79 2.84 -16.94
N ILE A 23 2.70 2.34 -16.32
CA ILE A 23 1.85 1.29 -16.90
C ILE A 23 1.35 1.70 -18.28
N ASN A 24 0.79 2.90 -18.39
CA ASN A 24 0.22 3.41 -19.63
C ASN A 24 1.26 3.67 -20.72
N SER A 25 2.52 3.87 -20.36
CA SER A 25 3.63 4.00 -21.32
C SER A 25 3.94 2.69 -22.04
N VAL A 26 3.68 1.55 -21.37
CA VAL A 26 3.84 0.19 -21.93
C VAL A 26 2.55 -0.27 -22.62
N GLN A 27 1.44 -0.18 -21.92
CA GLN A 27 0.12 -0.54 -22.41
C GLN A 27 -0.94 0.34 -21.75
N LYS A 28 -1.75 1.02 -22.55
CA LYS A 28 -2.84 1.86 -22.04
C LYS A 28 -3.90 0.99 -21.34
N GLU A 29 -3.93 1.07 -20.03
CA GLU A 29 -4.88 0.33 -19.17
C GLU A 29 -5.81 1.29 -18.42
N TRP A 30 -5.28 2.39 -17.87
CA TRP A 30 -5.98 3.28 -16.97
C TRP A 30 -6.14 4.69 -17.54
N GLU A 31 -7.33 5.26 -17.39
CA GLU A 31 -7.60 6.68 -17.54
C GLU A 31 -7.65 7.30 -16.13
N LEU A 32 -6.59 8.02 -15.73
CA LEU A 32 -6.59 8.73 -14.46
C LEU A 32 -7.48 9.98 -14.57
N LEU A 33 -8.65 9.94 -13.96
CA LEU A 33 -9.60 11.06 -13.96
C LEU A 33 -9.12 12.20 -13.06
N GLY A 34 -8.46 11.90 -11.94
CA GLY A 34 -7.97 12.88 -10.98
C GLY A 34 -7.98 12.36 -9.54
N PHE A 35 -8.07 13.31 -8.62
CA PHE A 35 -7.96 13.06 -7.18
C PHE A 35 -9.23 13.47 -6.43
N LEU A 36 -9.55 12.73 -5.36
CA LEU A 36 -10.40 13.25 -4.28
C LEU A 36 -9.51 13.70 -3.14
N ASN A 37 -9.62 14.97 -2.73
CA ASN A 37 -8.73 15.55 -1.71
C ASN A 37 -9.47 16.60 -0.87
N ASP A 38 -9.20 16.63 0.45
CA ASP A 38 -9.86 17.58 1.35
C ASP A 38 -9.13 18.94 1.45
N ASN A 39 -7.84 18.96 1.15
CA ASN A 39 -6.98 20.14 1.31
C ASN A 39 -6.74 20.89 0.01
N GLU A 40 -6.43 20.13 -1.06
CA GLU A 40 -6.21 20.71 -2.40
C GLU A 40 -7.54 20.89 -3.13
N LYS A 41 -7.67 21.99 -3.86
CA LYS A 41 -8.95 22.35 -4.51
C LYS A 41 -8.89 22.47 -6.04
N GLN A 42 -7.69 22.52 -6.62
CA GLN A 42 -7.53 22.71 -8.05
C GLN A 42 -6.88 21.51 -8.72
N LYS A 43 -5.55 21.41 -8.65
CA LYS A 43 -4.78 20.37 -9.33
C LYS A 43 -3.71 19.78 -8.45
N ILE A 44 -3.46 18.48 -8.65
CA ILE A 44 -2.31 17.77 -8.12
C ILE A 44 -1.54 17.21 -9.30
N ASN A 45 -0.30 17.65 -9.51
CA ASN A 45 0.55 17.28 -10.64
C ASN A 45 -0.16 17.34 -12.01
N GLY A 46 -0.95 18.39 -12.24
CA GLY A 46 -1.65 18.60 -13.50
C GLY A 46 -3.02 17.91 -13.62
N TYR A 47 -3.36 16.98 -12.75
CA TYR A 47 -4.67 16.31 -12.70
C TYR A 47 -5.65 17.06 -11.80
N GLU A 48 -6.93 17.09 -12.21
CA GLU A 48 -7.98 17.81 -11.48
C GLU A 48 -8.24 17.19 -10.08
N VAL A 49 -8.54 18.05 -9.11
CA VAL A 49 -9.18 17.63 -7.88
C VAL A 49 -10.69 17.62 -8.10
N LEU A 50 -11.24 16.42 -8.15
CA LEU A 50 -12.62 16.12 -8.54
C LEU A 50 -13.65 16.40 -7.43
N GLY A 51 -13.17 16.64 -6.22
CA GLY A 51 -14.00 16.93 -5.05
C GLY A 51 -13.36 16.51 -3.73
N VAL A 52 -14.12 16.68 -2.65
CA VAL A 52 -13.72 16.28 -1.30
C VAL A 52 -13.88 14.76 -1.11
N ILE A 53 -13.17 14.24 -0.11
CA ILE A 53 -13.22 12.81 0.23
C ILE A 53 -14.45 12.55 1.12
N ASP A 54 -15.61 12.38 0.53
CA ASP A 54 -16.84 12.02 1.22
C ASP A 54 -17.68 11.00 0.44
N LYS A 55 -18.63 10.38 1.12
CA LYS A 55 -19.52 9.37 0.55
C LYS A 55 -20.35 9.92 -0.61
N LYS A 56 -20.82 11.17 -0.54
CA LYS A 56 -21.66 11.79 -1.58
C LYS A 56 -20.88 11.91 -2.89
N THR A 57 -19.67 12.42 -2.82
CA THR A 57 -18.78 12.56 -3.98
C THR A 57 -18.48 11.19 -4.58
N VAL A 58 -18.06 10.21 -3.76
CA VAL A 58 -17.77 8.85 -4.20
C VAL A 58 -19.00 8.21 -4.89
N MET A 59 -20.18 8.31 -4.29
CA MET A 59 -21.41 7.74 -4.85
C MET A 59 -21.79 8.34 -6.20
N SER A 60 -21.42 9.60 -6.49
CA SER A 60 -21.65 10.20 -7.80
C SER A 60 -20.84 9.51 -8.90
N TYR A 61 -19.59 9.09 -8.61
CA TYR A 61 -18.72 8.40 -9.55
C TYR A 61 -18.98 6.89 -9.62
N LEU A 62 -19.49 6.26 -8.55
CA LEU A 62 -19.85 4.84 -8.56
C LEU A 62 -20.99 4.50 -9.54
N LYS A 63 -21.74 5.49 -10.04
CA LYS A 63 -22.75 5.31 -11.09
C LYS A 63 -22.16 4.82 -12.42
N ASP A 64 -20.92 5.19 -12.70
CA ASP A 64 -20.15 4.68 -13.84
C ASP A 64 -19.44 3.39 -13.41
N LYS A 65 -19.79 2.28 -14.07
CA LYS A 65 -19.25 0.94 -13.77
C LYS A 65 -17.75 0.81 -14.11
N ASP A 66 -17.22 1.67 -14.96
CA ASP A 66 -15.82 1.66 -15.37
C ASP A 66 -14.91 2.47 -14.44
N VAL A 67 -15.48 3.19 -13.44
CA VAL A 67 -14.72 3.96 -12.46
C VAL A 67 -14.30 3.07 -11.29
N PHE A 68 -13.02 3.06 -11.04
CA PHE A 68 -12.34 2.42 -9.90
C PHE A 68 -11.70 3.47 -8.99
N PHE A 69 -11.41 3.08 -7.77
CA PHE A 69 -10.79 3.95 -6.79
C PHE A 69 -9.49 3.34 -6.29
N PHE A 70 -8.52 4.19 -5.95
CA PHE A 70 -7.34 3.79 -5.21
C PHE A 70 -7.23 4.64 -3.93
N TYR A 71 -7.17 3.98 -2.77
CA TYR A 71 -7.06 4.64 -1.48
C TYR A 71 -5.60 4.80 -1.07
N SER A 72 -5.06 6.02 -1.10
CA SER A 72 -3.65 6.32 -0.88
C SER A 72 -3.34 6.91 0.50
N LEU A 73 -4.33 7.02 1.39
CA LEU A 73 -4.16 7.62 2.72
C LEU A 73 -3.65 6.64 3.80
N ILE A 74 -3.12 5.49 3.38
CA ILE A 74 -2.44 4.55 4.28
C ILE A 74 -1.07 5.13 4.65
N SER A 75 -0.76 5.18 5.93
CA SER A 75 0.51 5.74 6.42
C SER A 75 1.03 4.99 7.65
N VAL A 76 2.33 5.19 7.94
CA VAL A 76 3.07 4.63 9.08
C VAL A 76 2.43 4.94 10.43
N LYS A 77 1.83 6.12 10.56
CA LYS A 77 1.15 6.50 11.79
C LYS A 77 -0.18 5.80 11.82
N LEU A 78 -0.38 4.95 12.84
CA LEU A 78 -1.70 4.41 13.12
C LEU A 78 -2.71 5.53 13.09
N ASN A 79 -3.53 5.54 12.08
CA ASN A 79 -4.46 6.63 11.91
C ASN A 79 -5.85 6.08 11.72
N HIS A 80 -6.48 5.72 12.85
CA HIS A 80 -7.88 5.29 12.89
C HIS A 80 -8.80 6.23 12.11
N LYS A 81 -8.46 7.54 12.07
CA LYS A 81 -9.21 8.53 11.30
C LYS A 81 -9.24 8.18 9.81
N TYR A 82 -8.12 7.77 9.23
CA TYR A 82 -8.07 7.41 7.81
C TYR A 82 -8.72 6.06 7.53
N LEU A 83 -8.58 5.09 8.43
CA LEU A 83 -9.29 3.81 8.29
C LEU A 83 -10.80 4.00 8.42
N ASN A 84 -11.26 4.75 9.42
CA ASN A 84 -12.68 5.08 9.55
C ASN A 84 -13.18 5.80 8.31
N LYS A 85 -12.41 6.77 7.79
CA LYS A 85 -12.76 7.47 6.55
C LYS A 85 -12.90 6.51 5.36
N LEU A 86 -11.98 5.54 5.20
CA LEU A 86 -12.09 4.53 4.15
C LEU A 86 -13.40 3.74 4.27
N HIS A 87 -13.75 3.28 5.48
CA HIS A 87 -14.99 2.54 5.73
C HIS A 87 -16.23 3.39 5.47
N ASP A 88 -16.22 4.65 5.89
CA ASP A 88 -17.35 5.59 5.72
C ASP A 88 -17.68 5.89 4.25
N LEU A 89 -16.69 5.78 3.36
CA LEU A 89 -16.90 5.96 1.91
C LEU A 89 -17.82 4.89 1.31
N ASN A 90 -17.89 3.71 1.94
CA ASN A 90 -18.75 2.61 1.51
C ASN A 90 -18.57 2.21 0.03
N ILE A 91 -17.31 2.18 -0.42
CA ILE A 91 -16.94 1.74 -1.77
C ILE A 91 -16.94 0.20 -1.79
N PRO A 92 -17.62 -0.46 -2.75
CA PRO A 92 -17.56 -1.91 -2.91
C PRO A 92 -16.10 -2.39 -3.15
N ASN A 93 -15.75 -3.55 -2.61
CA ASN A 93 -14.39 -4.09 -2.70
C ASN A 93 -13.90 -4.28 -4.14
N ASP A 94 -14.78 -4.69 -5.04
CA ASP A 94 -14.50 -4.90 -6.46
C ASP A 94 -14.28 -3.59 -7.24
N ARG A 95 -14.48 -2.44 -6.60
CA ARG A 95 -14.22 -1.11 -7.15
C ARG A 95 -12.90 -0.50 -6.69
N PHE A 96 -12.11 -1.22 -5.89
CA PHE A 96 -10.75 -0.82 -5.57
C PHE A 96 -9.75 -1.39 -6.57
N ALA A 97 -9.00 -0.51 -7.22
CA ALA A 97 -7.97 -0.86 -8.18
C ALA A 97 -6.75 -1.46 -7.47
N THR A 98 -6.19 -2.53 -8.03
CA THR A 98 -4.84 -3.01 -7.70
C THR A 98 -3.91 -2.57 -8.82
N ILE A 99 -2.85 -1.85 -8.48
CA ILE A 99 -1.92 -1.21 -9.40
C ILE A 99 -0.56 -1.88 -9.28
N ILE A 100 -0.12 -2.51 -10.36
CA ILE A 100 1.15 -3.26 -10.38
C ILE A 100 2.04 -2.70 -11.47
N HIS A 101 3.22 -2.23 -11.10
CA HIS A 101 4.19 -1.68 -12.04
C HIS A 101 4.68 -2.78 -13.01
N PRO A 102 4.87 -2.50 -14.32
CA PRO A 102 5.27 -3.50 -15.32
C PRO A 102 6.60 -4.21 -15.04
N THR A 103 7.50 -3.57 -14.29
CA THR A 103 8.80 -4.17 -13.91
C THR A 103 8.75 -4.99 -12.63
N ALA A 104 7.60 -5.07 -11.95
CA ALA A 104 7.46 -5.94 -10.80
C ALA A 104 7.45 -7.41 -11.24
N VAL A 105 8.19 -8.26 -10.51
CA VAL A 105 8.25 -9.70 -10.78
C VAL A 105 7.43 -10.42 -9.70
N ILE A 106 6.30 -10.98 -10.10
CA ILE A 106 5.36 -11.62 -9.18
C ILE A 106 5.23 -13.09 -9.54
N SER A 107 5.47 -13.97 -8.56
CA SER A 107 5.27 -15.41 -8.76
C SER A 107 3.83 -15.72 -9.12
N LYS A 108 3.62 -16.65 -10.04
CA LYS A 108 2.29 -17.11 -10.46
C LYS A 108 1.45 -17.71 -9.34
N SER A 109 2.10 -18.22 -8.29
CA SER A 109 1.41 -18.80 -7.11
C SER A 109 1.13 -17.76 -6.01
N ALA A 110 1.59 -16.52 -6.16
CA ALA A 110 1.25 -15.45 -5.23
C ALA A 110 -0.22 -15.03 -5.39
N LYS A 111 -0.86 -14.71 -4.26
CA LYS A 111 -2.24 -14.20 -4.23
C LYS A 111 -2.21 -12.76 -3.79
N ILE A 112 -2.88 -11.87 -4.52
CA ILE A 112 -2.89 -10.44 -4.27
C ILE A 112 -4.34 -9.98 -4.10
N GLY A 113 -4.61 -9.25 -3.03
CA GLY A 113 -5.90 -8.64 -2.75
C GLY A 113 -6.19 -7.40 -3.60
N PHE A 114 -7.20 -6.65 -3.18
CA PHE A 114 -7.60 -5.41 -3.85
C PHE A 114 -7.02 -4.16 -3.15
N GLY A 115 -6.97 -3.05 -3.88
CA GLY A 115 -6.41 -1.80 -3.36
C GLY A 115 -4.90 -1.84 -3.10
N VAL A 116 -4.19 -2.78 -3.70
CA VAL A 116 -2.75 -2.98 -3.54
C VAL A 116 -2.00 -2.14 -4.56
N CYS A 117 -0.91 -1.49 -4.14
CA CYS A 117 0.05 -0.85 -5.04
C CYS A 117 1.41 -1.54 -4.95
N ILE A 118 1.90 -2.06 -6.06
CA ILE A 118 3.23 -2.68 -6.19
C ILE A 118 4.06 -1.84 -7.15
N GLN A 119 5.14 -1.28 -6.62
CA GLN A 119 6.02 -0.31 -7.26
C GLN A 119 7.10 -0.98 -8.16
N PRO A 120 7.90 -0.19 -8.90
CA PRO A 120 8.98 -0.71 -9.76
C PRO A 120 9.94 -1.65 -9.05
N PHE A 121 10.34 -2.71 -9.76
CA PHE A 121 11.38 -3.66 -9.34
C PHE A 121 11.09 -4.40 -8.04
N VAL A 122 9.83 -4.46 -7.62
CA VAL A 122 9.41 -5.32 -6.50
C VAL A 122 9.48 -6.78 -6.94
N SER A 123 9.99 -7.64 -6.07
CA SER A 123 9.99 -9.09 -6.27
C SER A 123 9.09 -9.77 -5.23
N VAL A 124 8.12 -10.58 -5.70
CA VAL A 124 7.21 -11.34 -4.83
C VAL A 124 7.40 -12.83 -5.08
N GLY A 125 7.85 -13.54 -4.05
CA GLY A 125 8.13 -14.98 -4.08
C GLY A 125 6.89 -15.86 -4.19
N PRO A 126 7.09 -17.17 -4.47
CA PRO A 126 5.99 -18.12 -4.60
C PRO A 126 5.24 -18.33 -3.27
N ASN A 127 3.95 -18.66 -3.41
CA ASN A 127 3.04 -18.95 -2.29
C ASN A 127 2.85 -17.78 -1.30
N THR A 128 3.22 -16.57 -1.70
CA THR A 128 3.00 -15.36 -0.91
C THR A 128 1.51 -14.98 -0.94
N ILE A 129 0.99 -14.52 0.19
CA ILE A 129 -0.37 -14.00 0.31
C ILE A 129 -0.28 -12.51 0.67
N ILE A 130 -0.76 -11.65 -0.21
CA ILE A 130 -0.83 -10.20 -0.02
C ILE A 130 -2.29 -9.82 0.17
N GLY A 131 -2.63 -9.29 1.33
CA GLY A 131 -3.98 -8.83 1.67
C GLY A 131 -4.40 -7.58 0.92
N ASN A 132 -5.30 -6.80 1.52
CA ASN A 132 -5.89 -5.64 0.86
C ASN A 132 -5.27 -4.32 1.35
N PHE A 133 -5.33 -3.28 0.50
CA PHE A 133 -4.85 -1.93 0.83
C PHE A 133 -3.39 -1.90 1.25
N ILE A 134 -2.55 -2.67 0.60
CA ILE A 134 -1.11 -2.77 0.89
C ILE A 134 -0.32 -1.94 -0.11
N HIS A 135 0.67 -1.21 0.39
CA HIS A 135 1.65 -0.52 -0.43
C HIS A 135 3.01 -1.23 -0.33
N ILE A 136 3.53 -1.69 -1.46
CA ILE A 136 4.87 -2.29 -1.59
C ILE A 136 5.69 -1.39 -2.51
N PHE A 137 6.64 -0.70 -1.90
CA PHE A 137 7.43 0.33 -2.58
C PHE A 137 8.60 -0.26 -3.37
N ALA A 138 9.19 0.61 -4.20
CA ALA A 138 10.19 0.21 -5.18
C ALA A 138 11.34 -0.60 -4.57
N GLN A 139 11.77 -1.63 -5.32
CA GLN A 139 12.89 -2.51 -4.98
C GLN A 139 12.68 -3.37 -3.72
N ALA A 140 11.48 -3.42 -3.16
CA ALA A 140 11.21 -4.33 -2.04
C ALA A 140 11.20 -5.79 -2.50
N LEU A 141 11.62 -6.69 -1.61
CA LEU A 141 11.59 -8.13 -1.81
C LEU A 141 10.65 -8.77 -0.79
N ILE A 142 9.74 -9.62 -1.26
CA ILE A 142 8.87 -10.43 -0.42
C ILE A 142 9.22 -11.89 -0.63
N GLY A 143 9.78 -12.52 0.40
CA GLY A 143 10.20 -13.93 0.40
C GLY A 143 9.01 -14.88 0.23
N HIS A 144 9.29 -16.08 -0.27
CA HIS A 144 8.27 -17.11 -0.49
C HIS A 144 7.53 -17.48 0.81
N GLY A 145 6.29 -17.96 0.69
CA GLY A 145 5.49 -18.41 1.83
C GLY A 145 5.02 -17.31 2.77
N SER A 146 5.43 -16.06 2.55
CA SER A 146 5.10 -14.94 3.46
C SER A 146 3.65 -14.50 3.33
N ALA A 147 3.08 -14.00 4.43
CA ALA A 147 1.73 -13.47 4.50
C ALA A 147 1.73 -12.02 4.99
N LEU A 148 1.19 -11.13 4.18
CA LEU A 148 1.01 -9.71 4.49
C LEU A 148 -0.47 -9.47 4.72
N GLU A 149 -0.87 -9.17 5.95
CA GLU A 149 -2.26 -8.82 6.27
C GLU A 149 -2.59 -7.39 5.83
N ASN A 150 -3.88 -7.05 5.81
CA ASN A 150 -4.39 -5.78 5.30
C ASN A 150 -3.65 -4.56 5.88
N TYR A 151 -3.56 -3.50 5.09
CA TYR A 151 -2.95 -2.22 5.46
C TYR A 151 -1.46 -2.27 5.79
N SER A 152 -0.78 -3.41 5.58
CA SER A 152 0.67 -3.49 5.73
C SER A 152 1.37 -2.53 4.76
N TYR A 153 2.54 -2.06 5.15
CA TYR A 153 3.30 -1.08 4.37
C TYR A 153 4.76 -1.50 4.29
N ILE A 154 5.23 -1.78 3.09
CA ILE A 154 6.60 -2.20 2.82
C ILE A 154 7.31 -1.06 2.11
N ALA A 155 8.21 -0.40 2.81
CA ALA A 155 8.91 0.76 2.26
C ALA A 155 9.99 0.35 1.22
N ASN A 156 10.56 1.36 0.56
CA ASN A 156 11.56 1.14 -0.49
C ASN A 156 12.71 0.25 -0.03
N ASN A 157 13.11 -0.67 -0.89
CA ASN A 157 14.28 -1.53 -0.68
C ASN A 157 14.22 -2.37 0.61
N ALA A 158 13.05 -2.56 1.19
CA ALA A 158 12.88 -3.44 2.34
C ALA A 158 12.86 -4.91 1.90
N CYS A 159 13.40 -5.79 2.74
CA CYS A 159 13.48 -7.22 2.47
C CYS A 159 12.69 -8.01 3.52
N VAL A 160 11.60 -8.62 3.10
CA VAL A 160 10.84 -9.58 3.88
C VAL A 160 11.44 -10.96 3.62
N GLY A 161 11.92 -11.64 4.66
CA GLY A 161 12.43 -13.00 4.58
C GLY A 161 11.36 -14.02 4.15
N ALA A 162 11.74 -15.28 4.04
CA ALA A 162 10.80 -16.36 3.73
C ALA A 162 9.89 -16.68 4.93
N ASP A 163 8.65 -17.09 4.65
CA ASP A 163 7.68 -17.54 5.67
C ASP A 163 7.44 -16.52 6.80
N VAL A 164 7.56 -15.23 6.48
CA VAL A 164 7.32 -14.13 7.43
C VAL A 164 5.85 -13.76 7.46
N SER A 165 5.32 -13.49 8.66
CA SER A 165 3.96 -13.00 8.86
C SER A 165 3.95 -11.53 9.24
N LEU A 166 3.47 -10.67 8.36
CA LEU A 166 3.16 -9.27 8.70
C LEU A 166 1.70 -9.18 9.08
N LYS A 167 1.42 -8.83 10.34
CA LYS A 167 0.07 -8.62 10.83
C LYS A 167 -0.51 -7.29 10.35
N GLU A 168 -1.81 -7.13 10.52
CA GLU A 168 -2.55 -5.95 10.07
C GLU A 168 -1.82 -4.64 10.39
N GLY A 169 -1.64 -3.79 9.39
CA GLY A 169 -1.01 -2.48 9.53
C GLY A 169 0.48 -2.48 9.88
N ALA A 170 1.15 -3.64 9.90
CA ALA A 170 2.59 -3.69 10.16
C ALA A 170 3.37 -2.88 9.11
N TYR A 171 4.31 -2.07 9.59
CA TYR A 171 5.15 -1.22 8.75
C TYR A 171 6.60 -1.70 8.76
N LEU A 172 7.14 -2.00 7.60
CA LEU A 172 8.56 -2.30 7.40
C LEU A 172 9.24 -1.11 6.72
N GLY A 173 10.16 -0.46 7.43
CA GLY A 173 10.82 0.77 7.00
C GLY A 173 11.81 0.58 5.85
N THR A 174 12.18 1.68 5.20
CA THR A 174 13.17 1.69 4.10
C THR A 174 14.45 0.96 4.50
N ASN A 175 14.95 0.08 3.63
CA ASN A 175 16.14 -0.76 3.87
C ASN A 175 16.04 -1.68 5.10
N ALA A 176 14.88 -1.85 5.72
CA ALA A 176 14.75 -2.79 6.82
C ALA A 176 14.65 -4.22 6.28
N THR A 177 15.17 -5.18 7.06
CA THR A 177 15.21 -6.60 6.67
C THR A 177 14.71 -7.45 7.81
N THR A 178 13.96 -8.51 7.49
CA THR A 178 13.55 -9.53 8.46
C THR A 178 14.28 -10.84 8.23
N LEU A 179 14.61 -11.54 9.31
CA LEU A 179 14.93 -12.95 9.23
C LEU A 179 13.69 -13.73 8.76
N GLU A 180 13.87 -14.93 8.26
CA GLU A 180 12.81 -15.88 7.93
C GLU A 180 12.02 -16.31 9.17
N HIS A 181 10.77 -16.75 8.98
CA HIS A 181 9.85 -17.28 10.00
C HIS A 181 9.48 -16.34 11.14
N VAL A 182 9.81 -15.04 11.06
CA VAL A 182 9.43 -14.06 12.09
C VAL A 182 8.02 -13.53 11.87
N THR A 183 7.38 -13.11 12.96
CA THR A 183 6.10 -12.40 12.95
C THR A 183 6.31 -10.94 13.31
N LEU A 184 5.80 -10.04 12.46
CA LEU A 184 5.67 -8.62 12.75
C LEU A 184 4.23 -8.36 13.22
N GLY A 185 4.07 -8.00 14.48
CA GLY A 185 2.76 -7.80 15.13
C GLY A 185 1.95 -6.66 14.53
N LYS A 186 0.68 -6.60 14.91
CA LYS A 186 -0.27 -5.59 14.41
C LYS A 186 0.23 -4.17 14.69
N TRP A 187 0.18 -3.33 13.66
CA TRP A 187 0.52 -1.92 13.75
C TRP A 187 1.90 -1.64 14.35
N CYS A 188 2.79 -2.64 14.31
CA CYS A 188 4.19 -2.41 14.68
C CYS A 188 4.90 -1.58 13.62
N VAL A 189 5.94 -0.87 14.03
CA VAL A 189 6.78 -0.04 13.16
C VAL A 189 8.22 -0.51 13.26
N ILE A 190 8.72 -1.04 12.15
CA ILE A 190 10.14 -1.36 11.99
C ILE A 190 10.83 -0.14 11.38
N GLY A 191 11.77 0.43 12.12
CA GLY A 191 12.49 1.63 11.67
C GLY A 191 13.39 1.36 10.45
N ILE A 192 13.78 2.44 9.78
CA ILE A 192 14.65 2.38 8.60
C ILE A 192 15.98 1.66 8.92
N GLY A 193 16.46 0.84 8.00
CA GLY A 193 17.74 0.12 8.13
C GLY A 193 17.80 -0.92 9.26
N SER A 194 16.68 -1.28 9.86
CA SER A 194 16.64 -2.24 10.97
C SER A 194 16.75 -3.68 10.48
N VAL A 195 17.39 -4.54 11.29
CA VAL A 195 17.49 -5.99 11.04
C VAL A 195 16.72 -6.74 12.11
N VAL A 196 15.55 -7.26 11.75
CA VAL A 196 14.65 -7.99 12.64
C VAL A 196 15.00 -9.46 12.62
N ILE A 197 15.42 -10.02 13.77
CA ILE A 197 15.84 -11.42 13.92
C ILE A 197 14.94 -12.22 14.87
N ALA A 198 13.86 -11.65 15.37
CA ALA A 198 12.89 -12.28 16.24
C ALA A 198 11.52 -11.61 16.09
N ASP A 199 10.48 -12.27 16.57
CA ASP A 199 9.13 -11.73 16.55
C ASP A 199 9.02 -10.35 17.21
N VAL A 200 8.18 -9.50 16.61
CA VAL A 200 7.89 -8.16 17.11
C VAL A 200 6.44 -8.14 17.60
N ALA A 201 6.25 -7.74 18.86
CA ALA A 201 4.92 -7.67 19.44
C ALA A 201 4.05 -6.56 18.77
N ASP A 202 2.73 -6.70 18.91
CA ASP A 202 1.76 -5.71 18.45
C ASP A 202 2.12 -4.30 18.99
N PHE A 203 1.88 -3.28 18.16
CA PHE A 203 2.08 -1.86 18.47
C PHE A 203 3.49 -1.47 18.89
N SER A 204 4.49 -2.31 18.70
CA SER A 204 5.88 -1.99 19.05
C SER A 204 6.55 -1.11 17.99
N LYS A 205 7.41 -0.20 18.44
CA LYS A 205 8.40 0.47 17.60
C LYS A 205 9.76 -0.15 17.85
N VAL A 206 10.39 -0.65 16.78
CA VAL A 206 11.71 -1.29 16.87
C VAL A 206 12.68 -0.68 15.88
N VAL A 207 13.95 -0.53 16.28
CA VAL A 207 15.02 -0.02 15.44
C VAL A 207 16.34 -0.72 15.72
N GLY A 208 17.26 -0.67 14.77
CA GLY A 208 18.66 -1.06 14.92
C GLY A 208 19.01 -2.41 14.29
N ASN A 209 20.27 -2.80 14.44
CA ASN A 209 20.82 -4.07 14.00
C ASN A 209 21.62 -4.72 15.14
N PRO A 210 21.11 -5.79 15.78
CA PRO A 210 19.76 -6.31 15.63
C PRO A 210 18.69 -5.35 16.19
N ALA A 211 17.47 -5.42 15.64
CA ALA A 211 16.37 -4.53 16.05
C ALA A 211 15.97 -4.72 17.54
N ARG A 212 15.70 -3.61 18.22
CA ARG A 212 15.28 -3.57 19.63
C ARG A 212 14.07 -2.66 19.79
N VAL A 213 13.21 -2.98 20.73
CA VAL A 213 12.04 -2.15 21.07
C VAL A 213 12.50 -0.82 21.66
N ILE A 214 12.00 0.29 21.10
CA ILE A 214 12.27 1.66 21.56
C ILE A 214 11.01 2.40 22.03
N GLY A 215 9.84 1.79 21.88
CA GLY A 215 8.57 2.41 22.25
C GLY A 215 7.37 1.70 21.66
N THR A 216 6.23 2.39 21.65
CA THR A 216 4.96 1.92 21.13
C THR A 216 4.37 2.87 20.08
N THR A 217 3.44 2.37 19.27
CA THR A 217 2.65 3.14 18.28
C THR A 217 1.31 3.62 18.85
N LEU A 218 0.97 3.23 20.07
CA LEU A 218 -0.23 3.66 20.79
C LEU A 218 -0.09 5.07 21.32
#